data_a50f42bb451cc9fe913ee22073abf28d
#
_entry.id   a50f42bb451cc9fe913ee22073abf28d
#
_cell.length_a   1.000
_cell.length_b   1.000
_cell.length_c   1.000
_cell.angle_alpha   90.00
_cell.angle_beta   90.00
_cell.angle_gamma   90.00
#
_symmetry.space_group_name_H-M   'P 1'
#
loop_
_entity.id
_entity.type
_entity.pdbx_description
1 polymer ?
#
loop_
_entity_poly.entity_id
_entity_poly.type
_entity_poly.pdbx_seq_one_letter_code
_entity_poly.pdbx_strand_id
1 'polypeptide(L)'
;MATISDDVLKKAETLQDEARRPFPASRKIHVRGSRPDLRVGMREVTQSDTPGTFGVEKNPPITLYDTSGPYTDPDASIDLHAGLAPVRQAWIEQRADTEALDGPTSEYGRERLRDPELARLRFPRQRPPRRAHDGANVTQMHYARRGVVTPEMEYVAIRENQRIDELGDQRLLRRHPGQAFGATIPERITAEFVRDEVARGRAIIPANINHPESEPMAIGRNFRVKINANIGNSAVTSSIAEEVEKMVWSTRWGGDTIMDLSTGKHIHETREWIIRNSPVPVGTVPIYQALEKVDGKAEELTWEIFRDTLIEQAEQGVDYFTIHAGVRLAYVPLTARRVTGIVSRGGSIMAKWCLAHHRESFLYQHFEDICEIMEAYDVSFSLGDGLRPGSIADANDEAQFAELRTLGELTAKAWEHDCQVMIEGPGHVPMQLIRENMDRELDECHEAPFYTLGPLTTDIAPGYDHITSGIGAAQIGWYGTAMLCYVTPKEHLGLPNRDDVREGIVTYRIAAHAADLAKGHPAAQVRDNALSKARFEFRWDDQFNLGLDPDKAREFHDETLPKEAHKVAHFCSMCGPNFCSMKISQDVREYAEEHGYSEDEALRKGLEEKAVEFVRGGGEIYRKR
;
A
#
# COMPACT_ATOMS: atom_id res chain seq x y z
N MET A 1 -26.29 -4.92 26.92
CA MET A 1 -26.07 -3.50 26.60
C MET A 1 -24.58 -3.22 26.78
N ALA A 2 -23.80 -3.35 25.71
CA ALA A 2 -22.41 -2.98 25.77
C ALA A 2 -22.32 -1.46 25.53
N THR A 3 -22.18 -0.71 26.59
CA THR A 3 -21.58 0.60 26.55
C THR A 3 -20.22 0.44 25.86
N ILE A 4 -19.82 1.36 24.97
CA ILE A 4 -18.39 1.53 24.66
C ILE A 4 -17.79 1.80 26.04
N SER A 5 -17.25 0.76 26.65
CA SER A 5 -16.82 0.85 28.03
C SER A 5 -15.56 1.72 28.04
N ASP A 6 -15.33 2.45 29.13
CA ASP A 6 -14.06 3.15 29.38
C ASP A 6 -12.86 2.22 29.17
N ASP A 7 -13.03 0.90 29.27
CA ASP A 7 -12.01 -0.11 28.96
C ASP A 7 -11.66 -0.22 27.47
N VAL A 8 -12.62 -0.01 26.57
CA VAL A 8 -12.36 -0.01 25.11
C VAL A 8 -11.64 1.27 24.73
N LEU A 9 -12.03 2.40 25.33
CA LEU A 9 -11.34 3.68 25.16
C LEU A 9 -9.93 3.64 25.77
N LYS A 10 -9.77 3.08 26.97
CA LYS A 10 -8.42 2.88 27.59
C LYS A 10 -7.56 1.92 26.79
N LYS A 11 -8.13 0.88 26.22
CA LYS A 11 -7.41 -0.03 25.34
C LYS A 11 -6.97 0.66 24.05
N ALA A 12 -7.84 1.47 23.45
CA ALA A 12 -7.49 2.33 22.32
C ALA A 12 -6.41 3.35 22.69
N GLU A 13 -6.41 3.94 23.88
CA GLU A 13 -5.37 4.84 24.37
C GLU A 13 -4.01 4.13 24.56
N THR A 14 -4.01 2.92 25.13
CA THR A 14 -2.77 2.13 25.33
C THR A 14 -2.17 1.68 23.98
N LEU A 15 -3.03 1.36 23.02
CA LEU A 15 -2.62 0.95 21.68
C LEU A 15 -2.13 2.15 20.82
N GLN A 16 -2.65 3.35 21.10
CA GLN A 16 -2.14 4.59 20.56
C GLN A 16 -0.68 4.83 20.98
N ASP A 17 -0.31 4.50 22.21
CA ASP A 17 1.07 4.66 22.70
C ASP A 17 2.06 3.77 21.93
N GLU A 18 1.69 2.54 21.57
CA GLU A 18 2.53 1.66 20.75
C GLU A 18 2.61 2.12 19.30
N ALA A 19 1.47 2.46 18.69
CA ALA A 19 1.40 2.94 17.31
C ALA A 19 2.08 4.31 17.13
N ARG A 20 2.12 5.12 18.19
CA ARG A 20 2.72 6.46 18.24
C ARG A 20 4.22 6.44 18.56
N ARG A 21 4.75 5.33 19.03
CA ARG A 21 6.20 5.27 19.29
C ARG A 21 6.96 5.56 18.00
N PRO A 22 7.86 6.54 17.97
CA PRO A 22 8.79 6.70 16.85
C PRO A 22 9.54 5.39 16.62
N PHE A 23 9.84 5.09 15.38
CA PHE A 23 10.77 3.99 15.12
C PHE A 23 12.13 4.34 15.72
N PRO A 24 12.90 3.35 16.25
CA PRO A 24 14.22 3.61 16.81
C PRO A 24 15.13 4.38 15.85
N ALA A 25 15.94 5.30 16.36
CA ALA A 25 16.82 6.19 15.60
C ALA A 25 16.13 6.95 14.45
N SER A 26 14.81 7.10 14.52
CA SER A 26 14.01 7.76 13.48
C SER A 26 13.31 9.00 14.02
N ARG A 27 13.11 9.95 13.15
CA ARG A 27 12.28 11.13 13.41
C ARG A 27 11.38 11.44 12.22
N LYS A 28 10.23 12.03 12.49
CA LYS A 28 9.40 12.64 11.45
C LYS A 28 10.07 13.93 10.99
N ILE A 29 10.17 14.11 9.68
CA ILE A 29 10.59 15.36 9.06
C ILE A 29 9.51 15.83 8.10
N HIS A 30 9.46 17.13 7.85
CA HIS A 30 8.52 17.72 6.91
C HIS A 30 9.26 18.50 5.84
N VAL A 31 9.21 18.01 4.60
CA VAL A 31 9.81 18.69 3.45
C VAL A 31 8.82 19.72 2.92
N ARG A 32 9.28 20.96 2.74
CA ARG A 32 8.44 22.06 2.24
C ARG A 32 8.32 22.00 0.73
N GLY A 33 7.10 22.19 0.23
CA GLY A 33 6.85 22.44 -1.19
C GLY A 33 6.91 23.91 -1.56
N SER A 34 6.35 24.26 -2.71
CA SER A 34 6.28 25.63 -3.24
C SER A 34 5.40 26.57 -2.40
N ARG A 35 4.48 26.00 -1.63
CA ARG A 35 3.52 26.70 -0.77
C ARG A 35 3.89 26.52 0.70
N PRO A 36 3.61 27.53 1.57
CA PRO A 36 3.88 27.42 3.02
C PRO A 36 3.09 26.31 3.72
N ASP A 37 1.89 26.01 3.23
CA ASP A 37 0.96 24.99 3.75
C ASP A 37 1.17 23.59 3.13
N LEU A 38 2.09 23.45 2.16
CA LEU A 38 2.48 22.17 1.58
C LEU A 38 3.70 21.64 2.29
N ARG A 39 3.48 20.68 3.20
CA ARG A 39 4.52 20.06 4.04
C ARG A 39 4.41 18.55 3.97
N VAL A 40 5.35 17.92 3.31
CA VAL A 40 5.36 16.48 3.06
C VAL A 40 6.04 15.74 4.20
N GLY A 41 5.28 14.93 4.93
CA GLY A 41 5.78 14.09 6.00
C GLY A 41 6.62 12.93 5.47
N MET A 42 7.82 12.73 6.05
CA MET A 42 8.72 11.62 5.76
C MET A 42 9.38 11.14 7.05
N ARG A 43 9.96 9.96 7.01
CA ARG A 43 10.75 9.42 8.12
C ARG A 43 12.23 9.50 7.80
N GLU A 44 13.01 10.13 8.66
CA GLU A 44 14.47 10.18 8.57
C GLU A 44 15.06 9.22 9.60
N VAL A 45 15.91 8.29 9.15
CA VAL A 45 16.65 7.33 10.00
C VAL A 45 18.08 7.82 10.13
N THR A 46 18.50 8.10 11.35
CA THR A 46 19.89 8.48 11.64
C THR A 46 20.78 7.23 11.73
N GLN A 47 22.05 7.38 11.39
CA GLN A 47 23.04 6.32 11.44
C GLN A 47 24.21 6.73 12.33
N SER A 48 24.85 5.75 12.98
CA SER A 48 26.10 5.94 13.69
C SER A 48 27.27 6.10 12.70
N ASP A 49 28.36 6.69 13.19
CA ASP A 49 29.61 6.77 12.45
C ASP A 49 30.19 5.38 12.21
N THR A 50 30.90 5.20 11.12
CA THR A 50 31.67 3.98 10.84
C THR A 50 32.73 3.77 11.93
N PRO A 51 32.84 2.57 12.53
CA PRO A 51 33.84 2.28 13.55
C PRO A 51 35.27 2.49 13.05
N GLY A 52 36.21 2.85 13.95
CA GLY A 52 37.60 3.16 13.61
C GLY A 52 38.35 2.04 12.91
N THR A 53 37.97 0.79 13.15
CA THR A 53 38.49 -0.40 12.44
C THR A 53 38.17 -0.43 10.94
N PHE A 54 37.17 0.33 10.51
CA PHE A 54 36.76 0.43 9.10
C PHE A 54 37.08 1.81 8.48
N GLY A 55 37.88 2.65 9.18
CA GLY A 55 38.09 4.05 8.80
C GLY A 55 36.92 4.95 9.29
N VAL A 56 37.23 5.92 10.12
CA VAL A 56 36.21 6.82 10.69
C VAL A 56 35.52 7.62 9.59
N GLU A 57 34.24 7.37 9.39
CA GLU A 57 33.41 8.06 8.40
C GLU A 57 32.04 8.38 8.98
N LYS A 58 31.50 9.55 8.63
CA LYS A 58 30.11 9.90 8.96
C LYS A 58 29.16 9.30 7.95
N ASN A 59 28.13 8.59 8.43
CA ASN A 59 27.07 8.06 7.60
C ASN A 59 25.90 9.05 7.56
N PRO A 60 25.43 9.45 6.35
CA PRO A 60 24.31 10.36 6.23
C PRO A 60 23.01 9.71 6.71
N PRO A 61 22.04 10.49 7.21
CA PRO A 61 20.71 9.96 7.48
C PRO A 61 20.01 9.54 6.19
N ILE A 62 19.14 8.53 6.28
CA ILE A 62 18.35 8.03 5.15
C ILE A 62 16.90 8.47 5.30
N THR A 63 16.38 9.17 4.30
CA THR A 63 14.97 9.56 4.24
C THR A 63 14.14 8.45 3.61
N LEU A 64 13.06 8.05 4.29
CA LEU A 64 12.17 6.98 3.88
C LEU A 64 10.78 7.52 3.59
N TYR A 65 10.12 6.95 2.60
CA TYR A 65 8.70 7.10 2.35
C TYR A 65 7.91 6.67 3.59
N ASP A 66 7.00 7.50 4.07
CA ASP A 66 6.28 7.28 5.33
C ASP A 66 4.78 7.44 5.13
N THR A 67 4.03 6.46 5.59
CA THR A 67 2.56 6.38 5.49
C THR A 67 1.86 6.65 6.81
N SER A 68 2.63 6.78 7.90
CA SER A 68 2.07 6.89 9.25
C SER A 68 1.39 8.23 9.55
N GLY A 69 1.42 9.20 8.62
CA GLY A 69 0.90 10.53 8.86
C GLY A 69 1.44 11.14 10.17
N PRO A 70 0.60 11.75 11.01
CA PRO A 70 1.07 12.33 12.27
C PRO A 70 1.30 11.30 13.38
N TYR A 71 0.91 10.03 13.20
CA TYR A 71 0.94 9.04 14.29
C TYR A 71 2.34 8.74 14.85
N THR A 72 3.39 8.84 14.05
CA THR A 72 4.78 8.66 14.50
C THR A 72 5.53 9.97 14.71
N ASP A 73 4.84 11.12 14.69
CA ASP A 73 5.40 12.42 14.97
C ASP A 73 5.30 12.73 16.47
N PRO A 74 6.40 12.81 17.21
CA PRO A 74 6.37 13.07 18.65
C PRO A 74 5.86 14.48 18.99
N ASP A 75 5.90 15.41 18.04
CA ASP A 75 5.41 16.77 18.22
C ASP A 75 3.92 16.94 17.91
N ALA A 76 3.27 15.90 17.34
CA ALA A 76 1.86 15.92 17.03
C ALA A 76 1.00 15.52 18.23
N SER A 77 0.00 16.34 18.54
CA SER A 77 -1.06 15.97 19.48
C SER A 77 -2.23 15.35 18.72
N ILE A 78 -2.53 14.10 18.99
CA ILE A 78 -3.61 13.36 18.33
C ILE A 78 -4.72 13.06 19.32
N ASP A 79 -5.93 13.47 18.95
CA ASP A 79 -7.17 13.11 19.63
C ASP A 79 -8.07 12.41 18.62
N LEU A 80 -8.29 11.10 18.78
CA LEU A 80 -9.11 10.31 17.85
C LEU A 80 -10.56 10.78 17.79
N HIS A 81 -11.07 11.43 18.85
CA HIS A 81 -12.42 12.01 18.85
C HIS A 81 -12.49 13.34 18.09
N ALA A 82 -11.37 14.01 17.95
CA ALA A 82 -11.26 15.22 17.14
C ALA A 82 -10.99 14.94 15.67
N GLY A 83 -10.42 13.76 15.37
CA GLY A 83 -9.91 13.41 14.07
C GLY A 83 -8.57 14.10 13.74
N LEU A 84 -8.00 13.75 12.61
CA LEU A 84 -6.76 14.35 12.13
C LEU A 84 -6.98 15.77 11.60
N ALA A 85 -5.90 16.54 11.51
CA ALA A 85 -5.92 17.85 10.89
C ALA A 85 -6.22 17.75 9.38
N PRO A 86 -7.09 18.62 8.84
CA PRO A 86 -7.48 18.57 7.44
C PRO A 86 -6.43 19.24 6.54
N VAL A 87 -5.37 18.52 6.24
CA VAL A 87 -4.19 19.05 5.51
C VAL A 87 -4.51 19.59 4.11
N ARG A 88 -5.56 19.08 3.43
CA ARG A 88 -5.96 19.48 2.08
C ARG A 88 -7.11 20.49 2.03
N GLN A 89 -7.73 20.83 3.16
CA GLN A 89 -8.93 21.68 3.16
C GLN A 89 -8.70 23.02 2.46
N ALA A 90 -7.60 23.71 2.79
CA ALA A 90 -7.28 25.01 2.17
C ALA A 90 -7.07 24.88 0.65
N TRP A 91 -6.50 23.78 0.18
CA TRP A 91 -6.28 23.54 -1.26
C TRP A 91 -7.60 23.33 -2.00
N ILE A 92 -8.53 22.55 -1.41
CA ILE A 92 -9.87 22.30 -1.95
C ILE A 92 -10.67 23.61 -2.01
N GLU A 93 -10.70 24.38 -0.94
CA GLU A 93 -11.46 25.63 -0.86
C GLU A 93 -10.92 26.71 -1.82
N GLN A 94 -9.60 26.79 -2.03
CA GLN A 94 -8.98 27.74 -2.94
C GLN A 94 -9.28 27.49 -4.41
N ARG A 95 -9.63 26.28 -4.80
CA ARG A 95 -10.07 25.97 -6.16
C ARG A 95 -11.42 26.60 -6.50
N ALA A 96 -12.24 26.89 -5.47
CA ALA A 96 -13.51 27.60 -5.57
C ALA A 96 -14.53 26.94 -6.54
N ASP A 97 -14.44 25.63 -6.72
CA ASP A 97 -15.28 24.82 -7.61
C ASP A 97 -16.21 23.87 -6.84
N THR A 98 -16.23 23.98 -5.51
CA THR A 98 -17.07 23.19 -4.60
C THR A 98 -17.91 24.07 -3.69
N GLU A 99 -19.07 23.56 -3.29
CA GLU A 99 -19.94 24.13 -2.28
C GLU A 99 -20.07 23.23 -1.04
N ALA A 100 -20.26 23.83 0.13
CA ALA A 100 -20.61 23.11 1.33
C ALA A 100 -22.12 22.85 1.33
N LEU A 101 -22.52 21.63 1.67
CA LEU A 101 -23.92 21.25 1.79
C LEU A 101 -24.42 21.50 3.23
N ASP A 102 -25.74 21.68 3.42
CA ASP A 102 -26.32 21.84 4.75
C ASP A 102 -26.26 20.56 5.61
N GLY A 103 -25.96 19.40 4.99
CA GLY A 103 -25.86 18.09 5.61
C GLY A 103 -25.88 17.00 4.56
N PRO A 104 -25.93 15.71 4.95
CA PRO A 104 -25.97 14.60 4.01
C PRO A 104 -27.19 14.69 3.09
N THR A 105 -26.98 14.42 1.79
CA THR A 105 -28.05 14.42 0.79
C THR A 105 -28.63 13.03 0.56
N SER A 106 -27.85 11.97 0.89
CA SER A 106 -28.35 10.58 0.85
C SER A 106 -29.48 10.38 1.86
N GLU A 107 -30.47 9.55 1.51
CA GLU A 107 -31.59 9.24 2.39
C GLU A 107 -31.13 8.50 3.64
N TYR A 108 -30.30 7.47 3.44
CA TYR A 108 -29.74 6.68 4.53
C TYR A 108 -28.85 7.52 5.45
N GLY A 109 -28.00 8.39 4.94
CA GLY A 109 -27.16 9.29 5.75
C GLY A 109 -28.01 10.21 6.63
N ARG A 110 -29.13 10.74 6.11
CA ARG A 110 -30.09 11.55 6.88
C ARG A 110 -30.78 10.76 7.97
N GLU A 111 -31.18 9.51 7.69
CA GLU A 111 -31.78 8.61 8.68
C GLU A 111 -30.79 8.31 9.81
N ARG A 112 -29.56 7.93 9.47
CA ARG A 112 -28.49 7.65 10.45
C ARG A 112 -28.21 8.88 11.32
N LEU A 113 -28.24 10.08 10.76
CA LEU A 113 -28.03 11.32 11.51
C LEU A 113 -29.18 11.62 12.50
N ARG A 114 -30.40 11.25 12.15
CA ARG A 114 -31.60 11.53 12.99
C ARG A 114 -31.83 10.51 14.11
N ASP A 115 -31.31 9.30 13.98
CA ASP A 115 -31.52 8.21 14.92
C ASP A 115 -30.83 8.49 16.27
N PRO A 116 -31.55 8.72 17.37
CA PRO A 116 -30.96 9.02 18.67
C PRO A 116 -30.20 7.84 19.29
N GLU A 117 -30.49 6.59 18.91
CA GLU A 117 -29.81 5.41 19.43
C GLU A 117 -28.37 5.34 18.93
N LEU A 118 -28.10 5.91 17.75
CA LEU A 118 -26.79 5.97 17.14
C LEU A 118 -25.91 7.13 17.62
N ALA A 119 -26.48 8.09 18.36
CA ALA A 119 -25.76 9.29 18.80
C ALA A 119 -24.43 9.00 19.50
N ARG A 120 -24.36 7.89 20.26
CA ARG A 120 -23.15 7.44 20.96
C ARG A 120 -22.09 6.78 20.08
N LEU A 121 -22.45 6.37 18.86
CA LEU A 121 -21.56 5.71 17.91
C LEU A 121 -21.01 6.69 16.87
N ARG A 122 -21.70 7.83 16.70
CA ARG A 122 -21.31 8.85 15.70
C ARG A 122 -19.96 9.47 16.04
N PHE A 123 -19.22 9.79 15.02
CA PHE A 123 -18.01 10.60 15.16
C PHE A 123 -18.41 12.01 15.68
N PRO A 124 -17.74 12.52 16.75
CA PRO A 124 -18.21 13.73 17.44
C PRO A 124 -18.11 15.01 16.61
N ARG A 125 -17.09 15.11 15.74
CA ARG A 125 -16.82 16.32 14.94
C ARG A 125 -17.15 16.09 13.47
N GLN A 126 -18.43 15.88 13.16
CA GLN A 126 -18.88 15.80 11.79
C GLN A 126 -18.70 17.14 11.08
N ARG A 127 -18.29 17.09 9.82
CA ARG A 127 -18.21 18.26 8.93
C ARG A 127 -19.35 18.21 7.93
N PRO A 128 -19.91 19.38 7.54
CA PRO A 128 -20.80 19.41 6.39
C PRO A 128 -20.09 18.86 5.14
N PRO A 129 -20.72 17.96 4.40
CA PRO A 129 -20.14 17.47 3.16
C PRO A 129 -19.96 18.61 2.15
N ARG A 130 -19.00 18.45 1.24
CA ARG A 130 -18.82 19.33 0.07
C ARG A 130 -19.13 18.53 -1.20
N ARG A 131 -19.57 19.24 -2.22
CA ARG A 131 -19.82 18.70 -3.56
C ARG A 131 -19.33 19.71 -4.60
N ALA A 132 -18.98 19.26 -5.78
CA ALA A 132 -18.75 20.12 -6.93
C ALA A 132 -19.97 21.01 -7.18
N HIS A 133 -19.76 22.24 -7.66
CA HIS A 133 -20.85 23.06 -8.20
C HIS A 133 -21.54 22.33 -9.34
N ASP A 134 -22.82 22.64 -9.59
CA ASP A 134 -23.57 22.03 -10.68
C ASP A 134 -22.82 22.17 -12.02
N GLY A 135 -22.53 21.02 -12.66
CA GLY A 135 -21.80 20.95 -13.92
C GLY A 135 -20.30 21.14 -13.82
N ALA A 136 -19.73 21.24 -12.60
CA ALA A 136 -18.29 21.22 -12.37
C ALA A 136 -17.78 19.79 -12.11
N ASN A 137 -16.53 19.53 -12.51
CA ASN A 137 -15.80 18.32 -12.22
C ASN A 137 -14.58 18.69 -11.35
N VAL A 138 -14.38 17.95 -10.24
CA VAL A 138 -13.35 18.26 -9.24
C VAL A 138 -12.27 17.16 -9.12
N THR A 139 -12.21 16.26 -10.10
CA THR A 139 -11.25 15.15 -10.07
C THR A 139 -9.81 15.62 -10.37
N GLN A 140 -8.83 14.92 -9.82
CA GLN A 140 -7.43 15.19 -10.14
C GLN A 140 -7.14 15.00 -11.65
N MET A 141 -7.83 14.07 -12.32
CA MET A 141 -7.70 13.88 -13.77
C MET A 141 -8.22 15.08 -14.55
N HIS A 142 -9.33 15.68 -14.12
CA HIS A 142 -9.89 16.88 -14.75
C HIS A 142 -8.89 18.04 -14.70
N TYR A 143 -8.29 18.32 -13.55
CA TYR A 143 -7.27 19.35 -13.44
C TYR A 143 -6.04 19.03 -14.27
N ALA A 144 -5.58 17.78 -14.24
CA ALA A 144 -4.42 17.31 -15.00
C ALA A 144 -4.61 17.50 -16.51
N ARG A 145 -5.76 17.14 -17.05
CA ARG A 145 -6.11 17.31 -18.50
C ARG A 145 -6.20 18.76 -18.90
N ARG A 146 -6.53 19.64 -17.98
CA ARG A 146 -6.49 21.11 -18.19
C ARG A 146 -5.09 21.72 -18.03
N GLY A 147 -4.07 20.91 -17.80
CA GLY A 147 -2.69 21.34 -17.61
C GLY A 147 -2.40 21.94 -16.23
N VAL A 148 -3.31 21.79 -15.27
CA VAL A 148 -3.16 22.32 -13.91
C VAL A 148 -2.33 21.33 -13.07
N VAL A 149 -1.27 21.81 -12.44
CA VAL A 149 -0.56 21.09 -11.39
C VAL A 149 -1.21 21.45 -10.06
N THR A 150 -1.83 20.45 -9.42
CA THR A 150 -2.46 20.65 -8.10
C THR A 150 -1.44 20.53 -6.96
N PRO A 151 -1.74 21.06 -5.77
CA PRO A 151 -0.90 20.82 -4.59
C PRO A 151 -0.74 19.33 -4.27
N GLU A 152 -1.75 18.52 -4.55
CA GLU A 152 -1.70 17.06 -4.40
C GLU A 152 -0.62 16.44 -5.31
N MET A 153 -0.48 16.88 -6.55
CA MET A 153 0.54 16.40 -7.49
C MET A 153 1.95 16.80 -7.06
N GLU A 154 2.14 18.00 -6.54
CA GLU A 154 3.41 18.44 -5.98
C GLU A 154 3.78 17.66 -4.72
N TYR A 155 2.81 17.39 -3.85
CA TYR A 155 3.00 16.57 -2.65
C TYR A 155 3.51 15.18 -3.02
N VAL A 156 2.86 14.53 -4.00
CA VAL A 156 3.27 13.22 -4.53
C VAL A 156 4.70 13.25 -5.04
N ALA A 157 5.05 14.23 -5.86
CA ALA A 157 6.38 14.35 -6.45
C ALA A 157 7.48 14.45 -5.37
N ILE A 158 7.28 15.28 -4.35
CA ILE A 158 8.22 15.44 -3.24
C ILE A 158 8.37 14.12 -2.46
N ARG A 159 7.23 13.45 -2.19
CA ARG A 159 7.20 12.22 -1.39
C ARG A 159 7.89 11.05 -2.09
N GLU A 160 7.67 10.88 -3.40
CA GLU A 160 8.27 9.81 -4.20
C GLU A 160 9.80 9.93 -4.30
N ASN A 161 10.34 11.14 -4.38
CA ASN A 161 11.79 11.39 -4.50
C ASN A 161 12.58 11.13 -3.20
N GLN A 162 11.95 11.12 -2.03
CA GLN A 162 12.59 10.80 -0.73
C GLN A 162 13.92 11.55 -0.49
N ARG A 163 14.06 12.76 -1.00
CA ARG A 163 15.25 13.62 -0.87
C ARG A 163 16.56 12.97 -1.37
N ILE A 164 16.50 12.05 -2.31
CA ILE A 164 17.70 11.39 -2.83
C ILE A 164 18.70 12.39 -3.45
N ASP A 165 18.20 13.50 -3.99
CA ASP A 165 19.03 14.56 -4.57
C ASP A 165 19.93 15.25 -3.53
N GLU A 166 19.56 15.21 -2.26
CA GLU A 166 20.32 15.81 -1.16
C GLU A 166 21.32 14.82 -0.54
N LEU A 167 21.29 13.55 -0.97
CA LEU A 167 22.19 12.53 -0.48
C LEU A 167 23.56 12.67 -1.12
N GLY A 168 24.55 13.21 -0.39
CA GLY A 168 25.90 13.51 -0.92
C GLY A 168 26.78 12.28 -1.17
N ASP A 169 26.41 11.09 -0.72
CA ASP A 169 27.21 9.87 -0.86
C ASP A 169 26.85 9.09 -2.15
N GLN A 170 27.72 9.16 -3.13
CA GLN A 170 27.55 8.47 -4.42
C GLN A 170 27.51 6.95 -4.32
N ARG A 171 28.11 6.36 -3.29
CA ARG A 171 28.06 4.89 -3.07
C ARG A 171 26.65 4.44 -2.70
N LEU A 172 25.92 5.27 -1.92
CA LEU A 172 24.52 5.00 -1.56
C LEU A 172 23.58 5.16 -2.76
N LEU A 173 23.93 6.02 -3.73
CA LEU A 173 23.16 6.22 -4.96
C LEU A 173 23.46 5.18 -6.04
N ARG A 174 24.49 4.34 -5.85
CA ARG A 174 24.81 3.25 -6.79
C ARG A 174 23.67 2.26 -6.85
N ARG A 175 23.21 1.96 -8.06
CA ARG A 175 22.14 0.99 -8.31
C ARG A 175 22.42 0.13 -9.52
N HIS A 176 21.80 -1.03 -9.57
CA HIS A 176 21.76 -1.84 -10.76
C HIS A 176 20.81 -1.23 -11.79
N PRO A 177 21.08 -1.38 -13.10
CA PRO A 177 20.10 -1.04 -14.12
C PRO A 177 18.85 -1.90 -13.92
N GLY A 178 17.66 -1.25 -13.95
CA GLY A 178 16.39 -1.94 -13.83
C GLY A 178 15.90 -2.51 -15.15
N GLN A 179 14.93 -3.39 -15.07
CA GLN A 179 14.12 -3.85 -16.21
C GLN A 179 12.66 -3.53 -15.92
N ALA A 180 12.14 -2.50 -16.58
CA ALA A 180 10.85 -1.91 -16.22
C ALA A 180 9.68 -2.33 -17.12
N PHE A 181 9.87 -3.28 -18.05
CA PHE A 181 8.83 -3.81 -18.96
C PHE A 181 7.96 -2.75 -19.63
N GLY A 182 8.57 -1.66 -20.10
CA GLY A 182 7.90 -0.55 -20.77
C GLY A 182 7.43 0.58 -19.82
N ALA A 183 7.58 0.44 -18.50
CA ALA A 183 7.41 1.58 -17.61
C ALA A 183 8.54 2.60 -17.82
N THR A 184 8.22 3.88 -17.74
CA THR A 184 9.16 4.99 -17.88
C THR A 184 9.31 5.70 -16.55
N ILE A 185 10.28 5.25 -15.75
CA ILE A 185 10.55 5.81 -14.42
C ILE A 185 11.64 6.89 -14.57
N PRO A 186 11.34 8.17 -14.32
CA PRO A 186 12.33 9.23 -14.43
C PRO A 186 13.34 9.18 -13.26
N GLU A 187 14.52 9.76 -13.46
CA GLU A 187 15.51 9.92 -12.38
C GLU A 187 14.98 10.79 -11.23
N ARG A 188 14.13 11.73 -11.56
CA ARG A 188 13.41 12.59 -10.63
C ARG A 188 11.96 12.74 -11.05
N ILE A 189 11.05 12.48 -10.15
CA ILE A 189 9.62 12.71 -10.33
C ILE A 189 9.32 14.18 -10.08
N THR A 190 8.77 14.88 -11.08
CA THR A 190 8.31 16.26 -10.97
C THR A 190 6.79 16.33 -10.84
N ALA A 191 6.26 17.44 -10.39
CA ALA A 191 4.81 17.63 -10.29
C ALA A 191 4.13 17.58 -11.66
N GLU A 192 4.82 18.08 -12.72
CA GLU A 192 4.37 18.00 -14.11
C GLU A 192 4.36 16.54 -14.61
N PHE A 193 5.34 15.72 -14.23
CA PHE A 193 5.33 14.30 -14.54
C PHE A 193 4.12 13.61 -13.89
N VAL A 194 3.84 13.90 -12.63
CA VAL A 194 2.65 13.37 -11.93
C VAL A 194 1.37 13.80 -12.65
N ARG A 195 1.24 15.11 -12.99
CA ARG A 195 0.11 15.61 -13.77
C ARG A 195 -0.06 14.86 -15.09
N ASP A 196 1.02 14.66 -15.85
CA ASP A 196 0.98 14.04 -17.16
C ASP A 196 0.59 12.55 -17.07
N GLU A 197 1.03 11.84 -16.05
CA GLU A 197 0.63 10.45 -15.80
C GLU A 197 -0.86 10.36 -15.42
N VAL A 198 -1.36 11.27 -14.58
CA VAL A 198 -2.77 11.35 -14.21
C VAL A 198 -3.64 11.74 -15.43
N ALA A 199 -3.21 12.73 -16.22
CA ALA A 199 -3.93 13.17 -17.41
C ALA A 199 -4.12 12.05 -18.45
N ARG A 200 -3.14 11.14 -18.55
CA ARG A 200 -3.15 9.99 -19.45
C ARG A 200 -3.91 8.77 -18.88
N GLY A 201 -4.33 8.83 -17.62
CA GLY A 201 -4.97 7.72 -16.94
C GLY A 201 -4.00 6.63 -16.45
N ARG A 202 -2.67 6.83 -16.53
CA ARG A 202 -1.65 5.86 -16.11
C ARG A 202 -1.29 5.95 -14.63
N ALA A 203 -1.84 6.93 -13.94
CA ALA A 203 -1.79 7.07 -12.49
C ALA A 203 -3.08 7.68 -11.98
N ILE A 204 -3.40 7.38 -10.71
CA ILE A 204 -4.47 8.03 -9.97
C ILE A 204 -3.95 8.62 -8.68
N ILE A 205 -4.61 9.67 -8.20
CA ILE A 205 -4.44 10.26 -6.87
C ILE A 205 -5.80 10.17 -6.19
N PRO A 206 -6.10 9.11 -5.41
CA PRO A 206 -7.35 9.02 -4.68
C PRO A 206 -7.41 10.12 -3.61
N ALA A 207 -8.31 11.08 -3.77
CA ALA A 207 -8.29 12.32 -2.99
C ALA A 207 -9.67 12.97 -2.86
N ASN A 208 -10.67 12.23 -2.37
CA ASN A 208 -12.02 12.76 -2.16
C ASN A 208 -11.96 14.11 -1.42
N ILE A 209 -12.74 15.07 -1.91
CA ILE A 209 -12.84 16.43 -1.32
C ILE A 209 -13.39 16.41 0.12
N ASN A 210 -14.08 15.34 0.53
CA ASN A 210 -14.61 15.13 1.88
C ASN A 210 -13.68 14.33 2.80
N HIS A 211 -12.46 14.00 2.33
CA HIS A 211 -11.40 13.42 3.15
C HIS A 211 -10.15 14.32 3.16
N PRO A 212 -10.26 15.57 3.62
CA PRO A 212 -9.13 16.49 3.59
C PRO A 212 -8.00 16.13 4.57
N GLU A 213 -8.18 15.16 5.45
CA GLU A 213 -7.19 14.63 6.37
C GLU A 213 -6.13 13.76 5.67
N SER A 214 -6.46 13.16 4.51
CA SER A 214 -5.55 12.26 3.81
C SER A 214 -4.37 13.01 3.19
N GLU A 215 -3.18 12.42 3.33
CA GLU A 215 -1.95 12.85 2.65
C GLU A 215 -1.95 12.31 1.21
N PRO A 216 -1.72 13.14 0.20
CA PRO A 216 -1.73 12.71 -1.19
C PRO A 216 -0.70 11.61 -1.50
N MET A 217 -1.12 10.64 -2.30
CA MET A 217 -0.27 9.59 -2.85
C MET A 217 -0.72 9.24 -4.27
N ALA A 218 0.16 8.69 -5.09
CA ALA A 218 -0.19 8.22 -6.43
C ALA A 218 -0.09 6.70 -6.54
N ILE A 219 -1.02 6.12 -7.27
CA ILE A 219 -1.03 4.71 -7.68
C ILE A 219 -0.78 4.70 -9.19
N GLY A 220 0.35 4.15 -9.63
CA GLY A 220 0.74 4.11 -11.04
C GLY A 220 2.04 3.33 -11.24
N ARG A 221 2.18 2.65 -12.38
CA ARG A 221 3.33 1.75 -12.63
C ARG A 221 4.68 2.48 -12.71
N ASN A 222 4.67 3.79 -12.98
CA ASN A 222 5.87 4.64 -13.04
C ASN A 222 6.29 5.22 -11.69
N PHE A 223 5.58 4.86 -10.63
CA PHE A 223 5.84 5.22 -9.24
C PHE A 223 6.25 3.98 -8.43
N ARG A 224 6.55 4.19 -7.15
CA ARG A 224 6.76 3.07 -6.23
C ARG A 224 5.49 2.22 -6.15
N VAL A 225 5.65 0.91 -6.05
CA VAL A 225 4.54 -0.01 -5.82
C VAL A 225 3.90 0.28 -4.47
N LYS A 226 2.59 0.46 -4.45
CA LYS A 226 1.80 0.77 -3.26
C LYS A 226 1.18 -0.49 -2.65
N ILE A 227 0.77 -0.38 -1.39
CA ILE A 227 0.15 -1.48 -0.66
C ILE A 227 -1.17 -1.01 -0.09
N ASN A 228 -2.22 -1.78 -0.36
CA ASN A 228 -3.50 -1.65 0.32
C ASN A 228 -3.62 -2.66 1.45
N ALA A 229 -4.13 -2.22 2.60
CA ALA A 229 -4.49 -3.08 3.72
C ALA A 229 -6.02 -3.16 3.87
N ASN A 230 -6.56 -4.37 3.76
CA ASN A 230 -7.98 -4.64 4.01
C ASN A 230 -8.22 -4.72 5.52
N ILE A 231 -9.15 -3.94 6.02
CA ILE A 231 -9.69 -4.02 7.37
C ILE A 231 -11.21 -4.10 7.29
N GLY A 232 -11.87 -4.22 8.41
CA GLY A 232 -13.33 -4.21 8.46
C GLY A 232 -13.86 -5.17 9.49
N ASN A 233 -15.00 -4.79 10.11
CA ASN A 233 -15.71 -5.64 11.02
C ASN A 233 -16.60 -6.66 10.29
N SER A 234 -16.98 -7.70 11.01
CA SER A 234 -18.01 -8.65 10.56
C SER A 234 -19.20 -8.65 11.54
N ALA A 235 -20.28 -9.29 11.15
CA ALA A 235 -21.44 -9.45 12.04
C ALA A 235 -21.11 -10.19 13.37
N VAL A 236 -19.97 -10.86 13.43
CA VAL A 236 -19.58 -11.76 14.53
C VAL A 236 -18.44 -11.18 15.38
N THR A 237 -17.56 -10.34 14.80
CA THR A 237 -16.35 -9.85 15.47
C THR A 237 -15.97 -8.44 15.06
N SER A 238 -15.21 -7.79 15.95
CA SER A 238 -14.60 -6.48 15.84
C SER A 238 -15.52 -5.30 16.14
N SER A 239 -14.95 -4.29 16.75
CA SER A 239 -15.62 -3.04 17.16
C SER A 239 -15.07 -1.87 16.35
N ILE A 240 -15.75 -0.70 16.41
CA ILE A 240 -15.26 0.54 15.79
C ILE A 240 -13.83 0.87 16.25
N ALA A 241 -13.56 0.73 17.56
CA ALA A 241 -12.23 1.03 18.12
C ALA A 241 -11.14 0.08 17.58
N GLU A 242 -11.47 -1.21 17.42
CA GLU A 242 -10.52 -2.19 16.85
C GLU A 242 -10.22 -1.92 15.37
N GLU A 243 -11.21 -1.44 14.61
CA GLU A 243 -11.01 -1.07 13.20
C GLU A 243 -10.13 0.19 13.07
N VAL A 244 -10.37 1.20 13.91
CA VAL A 244 -9.48 2.38 13.98
C VAL A 244 -8.06 1.99 14.41
N GLU A 245 -7.93 1.07 15.39
CA GLU A 245 -6.61 0.54 15.76
C GLU A 245 -5.90 -0.15 14.60
N LYS A 246 -6.60 -1.04 13.89
CA LYS A 246 -6.03 -1.73 12.72
C LYS A 246 -5.64 -0.75 11.62
N MET A 247 -6.42 0.30 11.40
CA MET A 247 -6.09 1.37 10.45
C MET A 247 -4.78 2.07 10.85
N VAL A 248 -4.66 2.58 12.09
CA VAL A 248 -3.44 3.24 12.58
C VAL A 248 -2.25 2.32 12.52
N TRP A 249 -2.43 1.06 12.91
CA TRP A 249 -1.38 0.04 12.84
C TRP A 249 -0.93 -0.23 11.41
N SER A 250 -1.87 -0.31 10.47
CA SER A 250 -1.57 -0.49 9.04
C SER A 250 -0.72 0.65 8.49
N THR A 251 -1.09 1.89 8.78
CA THR A 251 -0.34 3.07 8.30
C THR A 251 1.04 3.15 8.90
N ARG A 252 1.20 2.79 10.17
CA ARG A 252 2.52 2.69 10.82
C ARG A 252 3.47 1.75 10.09
N TRP A 253 3.01 0.59 9.66
CA TRP A 253 3.84 -0.44 9.04
C TRP A 253 4.00 -0.27 7.53
N GLY A 254 3.34 0.70 6.94
CA GLY A 254 3.56 1.06 5.55
C GLY A 254 2.38 0.78 4.61
N GLY A 255 1.15 0.61 5.13
CA GLY A 255 -0.04 0.60 4.30
C GLY A 255 -0.23 1.96 3.64
N ASP A 256 -0.25 2.00 2.31
CA ASP A 256 -0.41 3.24 1.53
C ASP A 256 -1.87 3.62 1.37
N THR A 257 -2.76 2.65 1.41
CA THR A 257 -4.22 2.81 1.45
C THR A 257 -4.84 1.81 2.42
N ILE A 258 -6.04 2.12 2.86
CA ILE A 258 -6.89 1.24 3.66
C ILE A 258 -8.15 0.95 2.87
N MET A 259 -8.60 -0.31 2.88
CA MET A 259 -9.92 -0.66 2.36
C MET A 259 -10.80 -1.17 3.50
N ASP A 260 -11.89 -0.44 3.77
CA ASP A 260 -12.91 -0.86 4.76
C ASP A 260 -13.88 -1.84 4.11
N LEU A 261 -13.74 -3.11 4.45
CA LEU A 261 -14.59 -4.22 3.99
C LEU A 261 -15.66 -4.60 5.01
N SER A 262 -16.05 -3.68 5.90
CA SER A 262 -17.06 -3.93 6.94
C SER A 262 -18.35 -4.49 6.37
N THR A 263 -18.86 -5.55 7.00
CA THR A 263 -20.12 -6.23 6.67
C THR A 263 -21.03 -6.37 7.90
N GLY A 264 -20.59 -5.89 9.05
CA GLY A 264 -21.36 -5.92 10.31
C GLY A 264 -22.36 -4.78 10.42
N LYS A 265 -23.00 -4.69 11.57
CA LYS A 265 -23.85 -3.54 11.92
C LYS A 265 -22.98 -2.27 12.08
N HIS A 266 -23.57 -1.11 11.79
CA HIS A 266 -22.93 0.20 11.97
C HIS A 266 -21.77 0.47 11.01
N ILE A 267 -21.84 -0.06 9.79
CA ILE A 267 -20.86 0.21 8.72
C ILE A 267 -20.67 1.72 8.53
N HIS A 268 -21.75 2.49 8.52
CA HIS A 268 -21.73 3.96 8.37
C HIS A 268 -20.86 4.65 9.45
N GLU A 269 -21.11 4.34 10.72
CA GLU A 269 -20.37 4.94 11.83
C GLU A 269 -18.91 4.47 11.87
N THR A 270 -18.67 3.17 11.65
CA THR A 270 -17.32 2.59 11.60
C THR A 270 -16.47 3.30 10.56
N ARG A 271 -17.00 3.46 9.35
CA ARG A 271 -16.32 4.14 8.24
C ARG A 271 -16.01 5.59 8.56
N GLU A 272 -16.96 6.33 9.16
CA GLU A 272 -16.73 7.73 9.56
C GLU A 272 -15.54 7.86 10.52
N TRP A 273 -15.45 6.99 11.54
CA TRP A 273 -14.31 6.98 12.45
C TRP A 273 -12.99 6.64 11.77
N ILE A 274 -13.00 5.69 10.81
CA ILE A 274 -11.81 5.33 10.03
C ILE A 274 -11.36 6.53 9.20
N ILE A 275 -12.24 7.12 8.41
CA ILE A 275 -11.90 8.22 7.49
C ILE A 275 -11.37 9.43 8.25
N ARG A 276 -12.06 9.88 9.31
CA ARG A 276 -11.61 11.06 10.08
C ARG A 276 -10.27 10.87 10.76
N ASN A 277 -9.81 9.64 10.96
CA ASN A 277 -8.54 9.29 11.59
C ASN A 277 -7.52 8.70 10.63
N SER A 278 -7.82 8.60 9.33
CA SER A 278 -6.88 8.05 8.35
C SER A 278 -6.02 9.13 7.69
N PRO A 279 -4.69 9.01 7.76
CA PRO A 279 -3.79 9.88 7.00
C PRO A 279 -3.58 9.39 5.56
N VAL A 280 -4.17 8.27 5.19
CA VAL A 280 -4.05 7.65 3.86
C VAL A 280 -5.43 7.49 3.22
N PRO A 281 -5.52 7.38 1.89
CA PRO A 281 -6.81 7.15 1.22
C PRO A 281 -7.53 5.90 1.74
N VAL A 282 -8.86 6.00 1.82
CA VAL A 282 -9.75 4.92 2.27
C VAL A 282 -10.66 4.50 1.12
N GLY A 283 -10.62 3.21 0.79
CA GLY A 283 -11.52 2.60 -0.19
C GLY A 283 -12.61 1.76 0.47
N THR A 284 -13.66 1.48 -0.30
CA THR A 284 -14.77 0.61 0.13
C THR A 284 -15.29 -0.24 -1.02
N VAL A 285 -16.15 -1.19 -0.68
CA VAL A 285 -16.95 -1.98 -1.62
C VAL A 285 -18.43 -1.65 -1.37
N PRO A 286 -19.02 -0.62 -2.02
CA PRO A 286 -20.36 -0.10 -1.68
C PRO A 286 -21.46 -1.13 -1.74
N ILE A 287 -21.35 -2.15 -2.59
CA ILE A 287 -22.34 -3.22 -2.71
C ILE A 287 -22.52 -4.02 -1.40
N TYR A 288 -21.53 -4.04 -0.50
CA TYR A 288 -21.64 -4.73 0.79
C TYR A 288 -22.63 -4.01 1.71
N GLN A 289 -22.54 -2.68 1.79
CA GLN A 289 -23.50 -1.89 2.56
C GLN A 289 -24.88 -1.86 1.89
N ALA A 290 -24.94 -1.78 0.56
CA ALA A 290 -26.20 -1.90 -0.15
C ALA A 290 -26.90 -3.24 0.13
N LEU A 291 -26.13 -4.34 0.21
CA LEU A 291 -26.65 -5.66 0.56
C LEU A 291 -27.15 -5.71 2.02
N GLU A 292 -26.47 -5.05 2.94
CA GLU A 292 -26.91 -4.95 4.35
C GLU A 292 -28.25 -4.20 4.46
N LYS A 293 -28.46 -3.14 3.68
CA LYS A 293 -29.72 -2.37 3.62
C LYS A 293 -30.91 -3.21 3.16
N VAL A 294 -30.69 -4.34 2.49
CA VAL A 294 -31.72 -5.30 2.04
C VAL A 294 -31.65 -6.64 2.78
N ASP A 295 -31.16 -6.64 4.03
CA ASP A 295 -31.05 -7.84 4.88
C ASP A 295 -30.34 -9.04 4.23
N GLY A 296 -29.34 -8.79 3.41
CA GLY A 296 -28.54 -9.81 2.73
C GLY A 296 -29.18 -10.48 1.51
N LYS A 297 -30.30 -9.96 1.03
CA LYS A 297 -31.02 -10.52 -0.14
C LYS A 297 -30.59 -9.82 -1.42
N ALA A 298 -29.62 -10.39 -2.10
CA ALA A 298 -29.05 -9.82 -3.29
C ALA A 298 -30.09 -9.50 -4.37
N GLU A 299 -31.15 -10.31 -4.49
CA GLU A 299 -32.26 -10.14 -5.42
C GLU A 299 -33.14 -8.91 -5.13
N GLU A 300 -33.08 -8.35 -3.93
CA GLU A 300 -33.84 -7.15 -3.55
C GLU A 300 -33.03 -5.85 -3.81
N LEU A 301 -31.78 -5.94 -4.24
CA LEU A 301 -30.97 -4.79 -4.61
C LEU A 301 -31.59 -4.04 -5.80
N THR A 302 -31.60 -2.70 -5.73
CA THR A 302 -32.00 -1.83 -6.83
C THR A 302 -30.93 -0.77 -7.10
N TRP A 303 -31.00 -0.15 -8.27
CA TRP A 303 -30.13 0.98 -8.59
C TRP A 303 -30.29 2.13 -7.58
N GLU A 304 -31.51 2.42 -7.17
CA GLU A 304 -31.80 3.53 -6.24
C GLU A 304 -31.11 3.32 -4.88
N ILE A 305 -31.16 2.10 -4.31
CA ILE A 305 -30.48 1.76 -3.07
C ILE A 305 -28.97 1.89 -3.24
N PHE A 306 -28.46 1.39 -4.37
CA PHE A 306 -27.03 1.45 -4.64
C PHE A 306 -26.56 2.89 -4.86
N ARG A 307 -27.29 3.69 -5.64
CA ARG A 307 -27.03 5.10 -5.87
C ARG A 307 -26.99 5.90 -4.58
N ASP A 308 -27.99 5.72 -3.69
CA ASP A 308 -28.03 6.37 -2.37
C ASP A 308 -26.79 5.98 -1.52
N THR A 309 -26.34 4.72 -1.62
CA THR A 309 -25.15 4.23 -0.93
C THR A 309 -23.88 4.88 -1.46
N LEU A 310 -23.74 5.08 -2.75
CA LEU A 310 -22.60 5.78 -3.35
C LEU A 310 -22.53 7.23 -2.89
N ILE A 311 -23.65 7.95 -2.93
CA ILE A 311 -23.71 9.34 -2.47
C ILE A 311 -23.35 9.44 -0.98
N GLU A 312 -23.94 8.57 -0.14
CA GLU A 312 -23.63 8.50 1.30
C GLU A 312 -22.11 8.37 1.53
N GLN A 313 -21.46 7.41 0.86
CA GLN A 313 -20.05 7.12 1.05
C GLN A 313 -19.13 8.21 0.49
N ALA A 314 -19.51 8.81 -0.64
CA ALA A 314 -18.79 9.93 -1.23
C ALA A 314 -18.84 11.17 -0.31
N GLU A 315 -20.01 11.46 0.27
CA GLU A 315 -20.20 12.55 1.23
C GLU A 315 -19.45 12.33 2.56
N GLN A 316 -19.23 11.08 2.97
CA GLN A 316 -18.39 10.75 4.12
C GLN A 316 -16.89 10.93 3.82
N GLY A 317 -16.49 10.84 2.56
CA GLY A 317 -15.10 11.04 2.15
C GLY A 317 -14.36 9.77 1.74
N VAL A 318 -15.05 8.73 1.29
CA VAL A 318 -14.39 7.55 0.70
C VAL A 318 -13.65 7.96 -0.57
N ASP A 319 -12.37 7.61 -0.68
CA ASP A 319 -11.48 8.08 -1.76
C ASP A 319 -11.58 7.23 -3.02
N TYR A 320 -11.95 5.95 -2.90
CA TYR A 320 -12.17 5.09 -4.07
C TYR A 320 -13.19 3.99 -3.79
N PHE A 321 -13.96 3.65 -4.80
CA PHE A 321 -14.98 2.60 -4.76
C PHE A 321 -14.60 1.40 -5.59
N THR A 322 -14.72 0.19 -5.01
CA THR A 322 -14.72 -1.04 -5.79
C THR A 322 -16.10 -1.28 -6.40
N ILE A 323 -16.18 -1.23 -7.73
CA ILE A 323 -17.41 -1.37 -8.50
C ILE A 323 -17.30 -2.59 -9.43
N HIS A 324 -18.09 -3.64 -9.15
CA HIS A 324 -18.08 -4.90 -9.92
C HIS A 324 -18.96 -4.82 -11.20
N ALA A 325 -18.82 -3.75 -11.96
CA ALA A 325 -19.62 -3.53 -13.17
C ALA A 325 -19.23 -4.47 -14.35
N GLY A 326 -18.06 -5.11 -14.26
CA GLY A 326 -17.61 -6.11 -15.25
C GLY A 326 -18.30 -7.47 -15.15
N VAL A 327 -19.01 -7.75 -14.05
CA VAL A 327 -19.77 -8.99 -13.87
C VAL A 327 -21.07 -8.91 -14.68
N ARG A 328 -21.07 -9.49 -15.87
CA ARG A 328 -22.19 -9.44 -16.79
C ARG A 328 -22.95 -10.76 -16.83
N LEU A 329 -24.25 -10.71 -17.13
CA LEU A 329 -25.12 -11.89 -17.25
C LEU A 329 -24.52 -12.94 -18.18
N ALA A 330 -23.96 -12.52 -19.32
CA ALA A 330 -23.36 -13.41 -20.31
C ALA A 330 -22.09 -14.15 -19.81
N TYR A 331 -21.41 -13.64 -18.78
CA TYR A 331 -20.15 -14.20 -18.30
C TYR A 331 -20.36 -15.19 -17.15
N VAL A 332 -21.46 -15.10 -16.42
CA VAL A 332 -21.77 -16.00 -15.30
C VAL A 332 -21.69 -17.48 -15.69
N PRO A 333 -22.25 -17.93 -16.84
CA PRO A 333 -22.14 -19.32 -17.27
C PRO A 333 -20.71 -19.80 -17.54
N LEU A 334 -19.77 -18.91 -17.87
CA LEU A 334 -18.37 -19.25 -18.12
C LEU A 334 -17.67 -19.79 -16.86
N THR A 335 -18.17 -19.47 -15.67
CA THR A 335 -17.64 -19.92 -14.39
C THR A 335 -18.11 -21.33 -13.96
N ALA A 336 -19.07 -21.91 -14.70
CA ALA A 336 -19.73 -23.16 -14.30
C ALA A 336 -18.79 -24.39 -14.19
N ARG A 337 -17.64 -24.35 -14.85
CA ARG A 337 -16.64 -25.44 -14.80
C ARG A 337 -15.49 -25.19 -13.83
N ARG A 338 -15.47 -24.03 -13.16
CA ARG A 338 -14.43 -23.68 -12.21
C ARG A 338 -14.47 -24.59 -10.99
N VAL A 339 -13.30 -24.87 -10.41
CA VAL A 339 -13.15 -25.59 -9.15
C VAL A 339 -13.76 -24.80 -7.99
N THR A 340 -13.53 -23.48 -7.98
CA THR A 340 -13.96 -22.59 -6.89
C THR A 340 -15.14 -21.67 -7.26
N GLY A 341 -15.63 -21.72 -8.50
CA GLY A 341 -16.76 -20.90 -8.96
C GLY A 341 -16.45 -19.38 -8.96
N ILE A 342 -17.31 -18.58 -8.33
CA ILE A 342 -17.15 -17.13 -8.18
C ILE A 342 -16.79 -16.83 -6.74
N VAL A 343 -15.54 -16.54 -6.45
CA VAL A 343 -15.02 -16.33 -5.08
C VAL A 343 -15.11 -14.88 -4.61
N SER A 344 -15.21 -13.92 -5.53
CA SER A 344 -15.44 -12.53 -5.17
C SER A 344 -16.82 -12.35 -4.53
N ARG A 345 -16.89 -11.75 -3.33
CA ARG A 345 -18.16 -11.44 -2.68
C ARG A 345 -19.04 -10.52 -3.52
N GLY A 346 -18.48 -9.44 -4.04
CA GLY A 346 -19.20 -8.52 -4.92
C GLY A 346 -19.59 -9.18 -6.24
N GLY A 347 -18.70 -9.98 -6.82
CA GLY A 347 -18.97 -10.75 -8.02
C GLY A 347 -20.12 -11.75 -7.85
N SER A 348 -20.13 -12.49 -6.75
CA SER A 348 -21.20 -13.47 -6.45
C SER A 348 -22.55 -12.81 -6.17
N ILE A 349 -22.56 -11.66 -5.49
CA ILE A 349 -23.78 -10.85 -5.29
C ILE A 349 -24.39 -10.44 -6.63
N MET A 350 -23.57 -9.88 -7.53
CA MET A 350 -24.04 -9.43 -8.84
C MET A 350 -24.44 -10.59 -9.75
N ALA A 351 -23.69 -11.70 -9.73
CA ALA A 351 -24.05 -12.91 -10.47
C ALA A 351 -25.41 -13.46 -10.01
N LYS A 352 -25.64 -13.53 -8.69
CA LYS A 352 -26.95 -13.93 -8.12
C LYS A 352 -28.06 -13.00 -8.59
N TRP A 353 -27.83 -11.68 -8.54
CA TRP A 353 -28.79 -10.69 -9.00
C TRP A 353 -29.15 -10.86 -10.46
N CYS A 354 -28.15 -10.97 -11.35
CA CYS A 354 -28.35 -11.16 -12.79
C CYS A 354 -29.15 -12.43 -13.09
N LEU A 355 -28.85 -13.54 -12.41
CA LEU A 355 -29.57 -14.80 -12.58
C LEU A 355 -31.01 -14.74 -12.07
N ALA A 356 -31.24 -14.11 -10.90
CA ALA A 356 -32.58 -14.00 -10.31
C ALA A 356 -33.53 -13.16 -11.19
N HIS A 357 -33.02 -12.12 -11.81
CA HIS A 357 -33.80 -11.21 -12.63
C HIS A 357 -33.78 -11.53 -14.13
N HIS A 358 -32.89 -12.44 -14.58
CA HIS A 358 -32.62 -12.68 -16.01
C HIS A 358 -32.34 -11.37 -16.79
N ARG A 359 -31.57 -10.47 -16.14
CA ARG A 359 -31.24 -9.14 -16.67
C ARG A 359 -29.75 -8.85 -16.53
N GLU A 360 -29.27 -7.93 -17.37
CA GLU A 360 -27.90 -7.41 -17.26
C GLU A 360 -27.71 -6.64 -15.95
N SER A 361 -26.48 -6.69 -15.40
CA SER A 361 -26.08 -5.99 -14.19
C SER A 361 -26.49 -4.53 -14.21
N PHE A 362 -27.18 -4.08 -13.16
CA PHE A 362 -27.52 -2.66 -13.03
C PHE A 362 -26.28 -1.78 -12.86
N LEU A 363 -25.18 -2.31 -12.32
CA LEU A 363 -23.91 -1.58 -12.21
C LEU A 363 -23.33 -1.27 -13.60
N TYR A 364 -23.47 -2.20 -14.55
CA TYR A 364 -23.07 -1.98 -15.94
C TYR A 364 -24.02 -1.02 -16.65
N GLN A 365 -25.33 -1.16 -16.44
CA GLN A 365 -26.35 -0.34 -17.11
C GLN A 365 -26.32 1.13 -16.67
N HIS A 366 -25.99 1.41 -15.40
CA HIS A 366 -25.94 2.74 -14.80
C HIS A 366 -24.51 3.25 -14.61
N PHE A 367 -23.55 2.77 -15.39
CA PHE A 367 -22.14 3.11 -15.18
C PHE A 367 -21.86 4.61 -15.38
N GLU A 368 -22.54 5.26 -16.34
CA GLU A 368 -22.42 6.71 -16.56
C GLU A 368 -23.01 7.51 -15.39
N ASP A 369 -24.17 7.08 -14.84
CA ASP A 369 -24.72 7.69 -13.62
C ASP A 369 -23.77 7.57 -12.42
N ILE A 370 -22.99 6.46 -12.35
CA ILE A 370 -21.95 6.29 -11.33
C ILE A 370 -20.82 7.30 -11.56
N CYS A 371 -20.37 7.51 -12.81
CA CYS A 371 -19.34 8.49 -13.14
C CYS A 371 -19.75 9.91 -12.71
N GLU A 372 -21.01 10.33 -12.94
CA GLU A 372 -21.52 11.62 -12.49
C GLU A 372 -21.43 11.82 -10.96
N ILE A 373 -21.61 10.75 -10.20
CA ILE A 373 -21.42 10.82 -8.75
C ILE A 373 -19.91 10.94 -8.43
N MET A 374 -19.07 10.15 -9.08
CA MET A 374 -17.64 10.10 -8.80
C MET A 374 -16.96 11.45 -9.09
N GLU A 375 -17.29 12.09 -10.23
CA GLU A 375 -16.71 13.37 -10.63
C GLU A 375 -17.07 14.53 -9.70
N ALA A 376 -18.21 14.45 -9.03
CA ALA A 376 -18.70 15.47 -8.12
C ALA A 376 -17.97 15.52 -6.77
N TYR A 377 -17.23 14.46 -6.41
CA TYR A 377 -16.56 14.31 -5.11
C TYR A 377 -15.07 13.94 -5.22
N ASP A 378 -14.51 13.78 -6.41
CA ASP A 378 -13.17 13.22 -6.67
C ASP A 378 -12.98 11.82 -6.05
N VAL A 379 -13.94 10.94 -6.31
CA VAL A 379 -13.82 9.52 -5.96
C VAL A 379 -13.22 8.76 -7.14
N SER A 380 -12.22 7.93 -6.89
CA SER A 380 -11.60 7.09 -7.93
C SER A 380 -12.31 5.74 -8.06
N PHE A 381 -12.35 5.18 -9.26
CA PHE A 381 -12.76 3.80 -9.47
C PHE A 381 -11.66 2.81 -9.09
N SER A 382 -12.04 1.75 -8.37
CA SER A 382 -11.39 0.45 -8.38
C SER A 382 -12.34 -0.49 -9.12
N LEU A 383 -12.13 -0.71 -10.43
CA LEU A 383 -13.01 -1.57 -11.20
C LEU A 383 -12.77 -3.02 -10.79
N GLY A 384 -13.77 -3.60 -10.09
CA GLY A 384 -13.63 -4.85 -9.38
C GLY A 384 -13.58 -6.07 -10.29
N ASP A 385 -12.68 -7.01 -10.01
CA ASP A 385 -12.52 -8.29 -10.66
C ASP A 385 -13.44 -9.37 -10.06
N GLY A 386 -14.74 -9.19 -10.24
CA GLY A 386 -15.75 -10.07 -9.68
C GLY A 386 -15.67 -11.53 -10.15
N LEU A 387 -15.04 -11.77 -11.30
CA LEU A 387 -14.82 -13.10 -11.87
C LEU A 387 -13.36 -13.53 -11.81
N ARG A 388 -12.55 -12.99 -10.87
CA ARG A 388 -11.19 -13.45 -10.63
C ARG A 388 -11.14 -14.94 -10.27
N PRO A 389 -10.06 -15.67 -10.63
CA PRO A 389 -9.87 -17.05 -10.21
C PRO A 389 -9.65 -17.13 -8.69
N GLY A 390 -10.26 -18.14 -8.06
CA GLY A 390 -10.10 -18.44 -6.63
C GLY A 390 -9.25 -19.68 -6.36
N SER A 391 -8.64 -20.24 -7.40
CA SER A 391 -7.70 -21.34 -7.33
C SER A 391 -6.74 -21.31 -8.51
N ILE A 392 -5.60 -21.96 -8.36
CA ILE A 392 -4.62 -22.12 -9.45
C ILE A 392 -5.23 -22.81 -10.67
N ALA A 393 -6.18 -23.72 -10.45
CA ALA A 393 -6.84 -24.46 -11.53
C ALA A 393 -7.71 -23.57 -12.42
N ASP A 394 -8.24 -22.48 -11.89
CA ASP A 394 -9.16 -21.58 -12.58
C ASP A 394 -8.45 -20.37 -13.21
N ALA A 395 -7.13 -20.24 -13.03
CA ALA A 395 -6.35 -19.11 -13.51
C ALA A 395 -6.38 -18.96 -15.03
N ASN A 396 -6.50 -17.72 -15.50
CA ASN A 396 -6.49 -17.34 -16.92
C ASN A 396 -7.61 -17.97 -17.77
N ASP A 397 -8.75 -18.21 -17.15
CA ASP A 397 -9.88 -18.75 -17.90
C ASP A 397 -10.64 -17.67 -18.71
N GLU A 398 -11.61 -18.10 -19.49
CA GLU A 398 -12.41 -17.24 -20.34
C GLU A 398 -13.24 -16.23 -19.53
N ALA A 399 -13.75 -16.61 -18.35
CA ALA A 399 -14.55 -15.74 -17.51
C ALA A 399 -13.72 -14.55 -16.98
N GLN A 400 -12.50 -14.81 -16.50
CA GLN A 400 -11.58 -13.79 -16.03
C GLN A 400 -11.27 -12.76 -17.14
N PHE A 401 -10.91 -13.21 -18.33
CA PHE A 401 -10.52 -12.29 -19.39
C PHE A 401 -11.71 -11.65 -20.13
N ALA A 402 -12.89 -12.25 -20.10
CA ALA A 402 -14.10 -11.60 -20.57
C ALA A 402 -14.46 -10.40 -19.67
N GLU A 403 -14.36 -10.55 -18.37
CA GLU A 403 -14.51 -9.43 -17.42
C GLU A 403 -13.45 -8.35 -17.66
N LEU A 404 -12.17 -8.72 -17.77
CA LEU A 404 -11.08 -7.76 -18.00
C LEU A 404 -11.32 -6.87 -19.22
N ARG A 405 -11.77 -7.44 -20.35
CA ARG A 405 -12.15 -6.66 -21.53
C ARG A 405 -13.26 -5.66 -21.24
N THR A 406 -14.27 -6.05 -20.48
CA THR A 406 -15.33 -5.12 -20.05
C THR A 406 -14.78 -4.03 -19.13
N LEU A 407 -13.84 -4.35 -18.22
CA LEU A 407 -13.21 -3.33 -17.39
C LEU A 407 -12.45 -2.30 -18.25
N GLY A 408 -11.81 -2.72 -19.34
CA GLY A 408 -11.21 -1.81 -20.32
C GLY A 408 -12.23 -0.90 -21.03
N GLU A 409 -13.38 -1.44 -21.44
CA GLU A 409 -14.48 -0.63 -22.01
C GLU A 409 -14.99 0.40 -21.01
N LEU A 410 -15.17 0.01 -19.75
CA LEU A 410 -15.64 0.88 -18.68
C LEU A 410 -14.61 1.94 -18.30
N THR A 411 -13.31 1.62 -18.38
CA THR A 411 -12.23 2.57 -18.19
C THR A 411 -12.29 3.71 -19.18
N ALA A 412 -12.48 3.40 -20.48
CA ALA A 412 -12.61 4.42 -21.50
C ALA A 412 -13.83 5.34 -21.24
N LYS A 413 -14.97 4.77 -20.82
CA LYS A 413 -16.16 5.54 -20.43
C LYS A 413 -15.93 6.45 -19.22
N ALA A 414 -15.29 5.94 -18.16
CA ALA A 414 -14.97 6.73 -16.99
C ALA A 414 -14.03 7.90 -17.33
N TRP A 415 -13.09 7.69 -18.24
CA TRP A 415 -12.19 8.75 -18.70
C TRP A 415 -12.88 9.83 -19.54
N GLU A 416 -14.03 9.55 -20.19
CA GLU A 416 -14.86 10.58 -20.82
C GLU A 416 -15.43 11.56 -19.79
N HIS A 417 -15.63 11.12 -18.54
CA HIS A 417 -16.04 11.91 -17.38
C HIS A 417 -14.85 12.44 -16.55
N ASP A 418 -13.61 12.34 -17.02
CA ASP A 418 -12.41 12.65 -16.25
C ASP A 418 -12.33 11.91 -14.90
N CYS A 419 -12.99 10.76 -14.73
CA CYS A 419 -12.91 9.93 -13.54
C CYS A 419 -11.62 9.11 -13.54
N GLN A 420 -10.91 9.10 -12.41
CA GLN A 420 -9.72 8.31 -12.21
C GLN A 420 -10.07 6.82 -12.04
N VAL A 421 -9.32 5.93 -12.68
CA VAL A 421 -9.58 4.49 -12.69
C VAL A 421 -8.32 3.70 -12.34
N MET A 422 -8.44 2.70 -11.47
CA MET A 422 -7.56 1.55 -11.36
C MET A 422 -8.35 0.27 -11.56
N ILE A 423 -7.68 -0.79 -12.00
CA ILE A 423 -8.27 -2.08 -12.35
C ILE A 423 -7.88 -3.10 -11.29
N GLU A 424 -8.86 -3.82 -10.73
CA GLU A 424 -8.56 -4.97 -9.86
C GLU A 424 -8.14 -6.19 -10.69
N GLY A 425 -7.26 -7.00 -10.13
CA GLY A 425 -6.67 -8.14 -10.79
C GLY A 425 -6.61 -9.41 -9.94
N PRO A 426 -6.15 -10.53 -10.53
CA PRO A 426 -6.40 -11.88 -10.04
C PRO A 426 -5.73 -12.17 -8.70
N GLY A 427 -6.37 -13.10 -7.95
CA GLY A 427 -5.90 -13.56 -6.64
C GLY A 427 -5.09 -14.86 -6.66
N HIS A 428 -5.33 -15.77 -7.61
CA HIS A 428 -4.68 -17.09 -7.69
C HIS A 428 -4.14 -17.33 -9.10
N VAL A 429 -2.83 -17.19 -9.29
CA VAL A 429 -2.19 -17.37 -10.60
C VAL A 429 -0.83 -18.06 -10.43
N PRO A 430 -0.58 -19.20 -11.06
CA PRO A 430 0.74 -19.84 -11.01
C PRO A 430 1.78 -18.94 -11.73
N MET A 431 3.03 -19.03 -11.27
CA MET A 431 4.09 -18.08 -11.65
C MET A 431 4.25 -17.84 -13.16
N GLN A 432 4.15 -18.91 -13.97
CA GLN A 432 4.33 -18.85 -15.42
C GLN A 432 3.23 -18.06 -16.16
N LEU A 433 2.05 -17.88 -15.53
CA LEU A 433 0.92 -17.14 -16.12
C LEU A 433 0.81 -15.69 -15.63
N ILE A 434 1.58 -15.28 -14.63
CA ILE A 434 1.49 -13.94 -14.02
C ILE A 434 1.77 -12.84 -15.05
N ARG A 435 2.78 -13.04 -15.91
CA ARG A 435 3.13 -12.03 -16.92
C ARG A 435 2.00 -11.80 -17.92
N GLU A 436 1.31 -12.85 -18.36
CA GLU A 436 0.18 -12.74 -19.27
C GLU A 436 -0.93 -11.85 -18.69
N ASN A 437 -1.19 -11.96 -17.38
CA ASN A 437 -2.19 -11.10 -16.72
C ASN A 437 -1.81 -9.62 -16.81
N MET A 438 -0.52 -9.28 -16.56
CA MET A 438 -0.07 -7.90 -16.65
C MET A 438 -0.08 -7.37 -18.10
N ASP A 439 0.43 -8.18 -19.05
CA ASP A 439 0.48 -7.80 -20.46
C ASP A 439 -0.94 -7.55 -21.00
N ARG A 440 -1.92 -8.41 -20.65
CA ARG A 440 -3.32 -8.25 -21.06
C ARG A 440 -3.99 -7.03 -20.42
N GLU A 441 -3.74 -6.78 -19.16
CA GLU A 441 -4.30 -5.59 -18.50
C GLU A 441 -3.81 -4.31 -19.15
N LEU A 442 -2.51 -4.20 -19.43
CA LEU A 442 -1.93 -3.04 -20.12
C LEU A 442 -2.57 -2.81 -21.49
N ASP A 443 -2.83 -3.88 -22.23
CA ASP A 443 -3.43 -3.80 -23.58
C ASP A 443 -4.94 -3.52 -23.51
N GLU A 444 -5.68 -4.28 -22.71
CA GLU A 444 -7.16 -4.22 -22.66
C GLU A 444 -7.66 -2.99 -21.88
N CYS A 445 -6.90 -2.55 -20.84
CA CYS A 445 -7.28 -1.46 -19.96
C CYS A 445 -6.45 -0.17 -20.17
N HIS A 446 -5.76 -0.04 -21.32
CA HIS A 446 -5.14 1.21 -21.77
C HIS A 446 -4.06 1.76 -20.82
N GLU A 447 -3.30 0.88 -20.16
CA GLU A 447 -2.29 1.20 -19.14
C GLU A 447 -2.84 1.85 -17.86
N ALA A 448 -4.13 1.73 -17.55
CA ALA A 448 -4.67 2.12 -16.26
C ALA A 448 -3.93 1.39 -15.11
N PRO A 449 -3.78 1.95 -13.91
CA PRO A 449 -3.06 1.27 -12.83
C PRO A 449 -3.70 -0.07 -12.46
N PHE A 450 -2.90 -1.14 -12.44
CA PHE A 450 -3.34 -2.46 -12.00
C PHE A 450 -3.21 -2.60 -10.48
N TYR A 451 -4.25 -3.12 -9.84
CA TYR A 451 -4.33 -3.39 -8.41
C TYR A 451 -4.64 -4.87 -8.19
N THR A 452 -3.69 -5.64 -7.67
CA THR A 452 -3.78 -7.11 -7.64
C THR A 452 -3.83 -7.67 -6.22
N LEU A 453 -4.62 -8.72 -6.01
CA LEU A 453 -4.66 -9.51 -4.79
C LEU A 453 -3.56 -10.60 -4.86
N GLY A 454 -2.36 -10.29 -4.46
CA GLY A 454 -1.19 -11.13 -4.62
C GLY A 454 -0.55 -10.98 -6.01
N PRO A 455 -0.59 -12.03 -6.88
CA PRO A 455 -1.38 -13.26 -6.75
C PRO A 455 -0.72 -14.38 -5.92
N LEU A 456 -1.55 -15.25 -5.34
CA LEU A 456 -1.10 -16.48 -4.71
C LEU A 456 -0.60 -17.45 -5.80
N THR A 457 0.64 -17.91 -5.66
CA THR A 457 1.30 -18.75 -6.67
C THR A 457 1.05 -20.24 -6.51
N THR A 458 0.43 -20.63 -5.40
CA THR A 458 0.02 -22.01 -5.06
C THR A 458 -1.05 -22.00 -3.98
N ASP A 459 -1.89 -23.04 -3.93
CA ASP A 459 -3.02 -23.16 -2.99
C ASP A 459 -2.72 -24.08 -1.79
N ILE A 460 -1.50 -24.61 -1.67
CA ILE A 460 -1.19 -25.69 -0.72
C ILE A 460 -0.81 -25.21 0.69
N ALA A 461 -0.83 -23.91 0.97
CA ALA A 461 -0.22 -23.37 2.17
C ALA A 461 -1.17 -22.54 3.05
N PRO A 462 -2.33 -23.09 3.51
CA PRO A 462 -3.19 -22.37 4.45
C PRO A 462 -2.42 -21.93 5.70
N GLY A 463 -2.59 -20.69 6.12
CA GLY A 463 -1.82 -20.07 7.21
C GLY A 463 -0.50 -19.42 6.76
N TYR A 464 -0.07 -19.66 5.53
CA TYR A 464 1.11 -19.08 4.89
C TYR A 464 0.78 -18.34 3.58
N ASP A 465 -0.49 -18.03 3.34
CA ASP A 465 -0.94 -17.40 2.10
C ASP A 465 -0.29 -16.03 1.85
N HIS A 466 0.11 -15.31 2.90
CA HIS A 466 0.90 -14.09 2.80
C HIS A 466 2.27 -14.34 2.14
N ILE A 467 2.88 -15.51 2.34
CA ILE A 467 4.15 -15.87 1.71
C ILE A 467 3.93 -16.26 0.24
N THR A 468 2.97 -17.17 -0.03
CA THR A 468 2.70 -17.62 -1.40
C THR A 468 2.26 -16.47 -2.31
N SER A 469 1.46 -15.54 -1.78
CA SER A 469 1.04 -14.33 -2.48
C SER A 469 2.15 -13.28 -2.56
N GLY A 470 3.01 -13.16 -1.55
CA GLY A 470 4.17 -12.28 -1.59
C GLY A 470 5.13 -12.60 -2.74
N ILE A 471 5.29 -13.89 -3.08
CA ILE A 471 6.06 -14.32 -4.26
C ILE A 471 5.45 -13.75 -5.56
N GLY A 472 4.14 -13.97 -5.76
CA GLY A 472 3.44 -13.48 -6.94
C GLY A 472 3.35 -11.96 -6.98
N ALA A 473 3.15 -11.32 -5.83
CA ALA A 473 3.11 -9.88 -5.68
C ALA A 473 4.44 -9.22 -6.11
N ALA A 474 5.58 -9.76 -5.71
CA ALA A 474 6.88 -9.28 -6.15
C ALA A 474 7.05 -9.42 -7.68
N GLN A 475 6.61 -10.54 -8.23
CA GLN A 475 6.71 -10.80 -9.66
C GLN A 475 5.80 -9.90 -10.50
N ILE A 476 4.52 -9.77 -10.14
CA ILE A 476 3.57 -8.96 -10.88
C ILE A 476 3.86 -7.46 -10.71
N GLY A 477 4.29 -7.04 -9.51
CA GLY A 477 4.75 -5.68 -9.25
C GLY A 477 5.95 -5.28 -10.10
N TRP A 478 6.88 -6.21 -10.31
CA TRP A 478 7.99 -6.00 -11.23
C TRP A 478 7.51 -5.83 -12.68
N TYR A 479 6.53 -6.60 -13.12
CA TYR A 479 5.97 -6.49 -14.48
C TYR A 479 5.15 -5.21 -14.70
N GLY A 480 4.64 -4.55 -13.64
CA GLY A 480 3.96 -3.27 -13.80
C GLY A 480 2.79 -2.99 -12.87
N THR A 481 2.34 -3.94 -12.05
CA THR A 481 1.28 -3.69 -11.08
C THR A 481 1.64 -2.49 -10.19
N ALA A 482 0.69 -1.58 -10.03
CA ALA A 482 0.88 -0.31 -9.35
C ALA A 482 0.56 -0.37 -7.85
N MET A 483 -0.39 -1.23 -7.45
CA MET A 483 -0.78 -1.44 -6.07
C MET A 483 -1.05 -2.92 -5.80
N LEU A 484 -0.63 -3.37 -4.63
CA LEU A 484 -0.79 -4.73 -4.15
C LEU A 484 -1.78 -4.75 -2.98
N CYS A 485 -2.82 -5.56 -3.08
CA CYS A 485 -3.67 -5.89 -1.94
C CYS A 485 -2.93 -6.89 -1.06
N TYR A 486 -2.70 -6.53 0.20
CA TYR A 486 -2.02 -7.43 1.11
C TYR A 486 -2.85 -8.68 1.40
N VAL A 487 -2.14 -9.74 1.74
CA VAL A 487 -2.69 -10.99 2.25
C VAL A 487 -2.09 -11.23 3.63
N THR A 488 -2.90 -11.66 4.58
CA THR A 488 -2.45 -11.98 5.94
C THR A 488 -2.30 -13.49 6.14
N PRO A 489 -1.64 -13.95 7.22
CA PRO A 489 -1.60 -15.38 7.56
C PRO A 489 -2.98 -16.02 7.72
N LYS A 490 -4.02 -15.21 7.97
CA LYS A 490 -5.40 -15.67 8.16
C LYS A 490 -6.27 -15.65 6.91
N GLU A 491 -5.69 -15.38 5.75
CA GLU A 491 -6.45 -15.46 4.49
C GLU A 491 -7.13 -16.82 4.38
N HIS A 492 -8.37 -16.82 3.90
CA HIS A 492 -9.26 -17.99 3.82
C HIS A 492 -9.60 -18.69 5.17
N LEU A 493 -9.05 -18.23 6.31
CA LEU A 493 -9.19 -18.88 7.61
C LEU A 493 -9.96 -18.06 8.65
N GLY A 494 -9.81 -16.74 8.63
CA GLY A 494 -10.45 -15.91 9.64
C GLY A 494 -10.15 -14.42 9.52
N LEU A 495 -10.78 -13.61 10.37
CA LEU A 495 -10.56 -12.17 10.43
C LEU A 495 -9.18 -11.88 11.07
N PRO A 496 -8.33 -11.06 10.44
CA PRO A 496 -7.01 -10.74 10.97
C PRO A 496 -7.11 -9.82 12.20
N ASN A 497 -6.24 -10.07 13.18
CA ASN A 497 -5.93 -9.14 14.24
C ASN A 497 -4.80 -8.18 13.82
N ARG A 498 -4.38 -7.25 14.70
CA ARG A 498 -3.34 -6.28 14.39
C ARG A 498 -1.97 -6.90 14.06
N ASP A 499 -1.63 -8.02 14.69
CA ASP A 499 -0.34 -8.69 14.47
C ASP A 499 -0.34 -9.40 13.10
N ASP A 500 -1.46 -10.00 12.72
CA ASP A 500 -1.66 -10.54 11.38
C ASP A 500 -1.57 -9.43 10.31
N VAL A 501 -2.14 -8.25 10.61
CA VAL A 501 -2.04 -7.05 9.74
C VAL A 501 -0.57 -6.62 9.57
N ARG A 502 0.20 -6.55 10.68
CA ARG A 502 1.64 -6.25 10.60
C ARG A 502 2.39 -7.25 9.73
N GLU A 503 2.19 -8.53 9.97
CA GLU A 503 2.86 -9.60 9.20
C GLU A 503 2.55 -9.50 7.71
N GLY A 504 1.28 -9.30 7.36
CA GLY A 504 0.84 -9.12 5.97
C GLY A 504 1.48 -7.89 5.33
N ILE A 505 1.46 -6.73 6.00
CA ILE A 505 2.04 -5.49 5.46
C ILE A 505 3.55 -5.61 5.29
N VAL A 506 4.27 -6.15 6.27
CA VAL A 506 5.72 -6.33 6.18
C VAL A 506 6.08 -7.24 5.02
N THR A 507 5.34 -8.36 4.85
CA THR A 507 5.53 -9.27 3.70
C THR A 507 5.34 -8.54 2.37
N TYR A 508 4.27 -7.75 2.25
CA TYR A 508 3.97 -7.03 1.02
C TYR A 508 4.90 -5.83 0.77
N ARG A 509 5.43 -5.20 1.83
CA ARG A 509 6.52 -4.23 1.69
C ARG A 509 7.80 -4.85 1.15
N ILE A 510 8.10 -6.09 1.55
CA ILE A 510 9.23 -6.83 0.95
C ILE A 510 8.96 -7.07 -0.54
N ALA A 511 7.77 -7.53 -0.91
CA ALA A 511 7.40 -7.79 -2.29
C ALA A 511 7.44 -6.51 -3.16
N ALA A 512 6.81 -5.42 -2.69
CA ALA A 512 6.80 -4.12 -3.36
C ALA A 512 8.22 -3.54 -3.53
N HIS A 513 9.03 -3.61 -2.48
CA HIS A 513 10.42 -3.12 -2.52
C HIS A 513 11.28 -3.93 -3.49
N ALA A 514 11.14 -5.26 -3.51
CA ALA A 514 11.84 -6.11 -4.47
C ALA A 514 11.44 -5.78 -5.92
N ALA A 515 10.15 -5.49 -6.15
CA ALA A 515 9.67 -5.04 -7.46
C ALA A 515 10.25 -3.67 -7.85
N ASP A 516 10.30 -2.71 -6.93
CA ASP A 516 10.88 -1.38 -7.17
C ASP A 516 12.38 -1.43 -7.48
N LEU A 517 13.14 -2.30 -6.78
CA LEU A 517 14.53 -2.60 -7.10
C LEU A 517 14.67 -3.16 -8.52
N ALA A 518 13.86 -4.15 -8.86
CA ALA A 518 13.89 -4.82 -10.16
C ALA A 518 13.51 -3.87 -11.32
N LYS A 519 12.57 -2.95 -11.09
CA LYS A 519 12.22 -1.88 -12.06
C LYS A 519 13.32 -0.83 -12.21
N GLY A 520 14.24 -0.72 -11.24
CA GLY A 520 15.27 0.30 -11.20
C GLY A 520 14.80 1.66 -10.69
N HIS A 521 13.80 1.68 -9.78
CA HIS A 521 13.33 2.93 -9.17
C HIS A 521 14.48 3.65 -8.45
N PRO A 522 14.71 4.97 -8.70
CA PRO A 522 15.90 5.69 -8.22
C PRO A 522 16.13 5.63 -6.72
N ALA A 523 15.07 5.72 -5.93
CA ALA A 523 15.15 5.74 -4.47
C ALA A 523 15.18 4.33 -3.84
N ALA A 524 14.92 3.25 -4.59
CA ALA A 524 14.74 1.93 -4.00
C ALA A 524 16.01 1.40 -3.35
N GLN A 525 17.14 1.38 -4.07
CA GLN A 525 18.37 0.72 -3.63
C GLN A 525 19.14 1.46 -2.53
N VAL A 526 18.85 2.74 -2.30
CA VAL A 526 19.53 3.58 -1.29
C VAL A 526 19.49 2.96 0.11
N ARG A 527 18.32 2.49 0.51
CA ARG A 527 18.12 1.86 1.82
C ARG A 527 18.88 0.54 1.94
N ASP A 528 18.88 -0.29 0.88
CA ASP A 528 19.62 -1.56 0.84
C ASP A 528 21.12 -1.33 0.93
N ASN A 529 21.65 -0.33 0.22
CA ASN A 529 23.07 0.02 0.26
C ASN A 529 23.49 0.46 1.67
N ALA A 530 22.69 1.33 2.32
CA ALA A 530 22.95 1.79 3.68
C ALA A 530 22.90 0.63 4.70
N LEU A 531 21.89 -0.23 4.62
CA LEU A 531 21.72 -1.39 5.50
C LEU A 531 22.86 -2.39 5.30
N SER A 532 23.23 -2.68 4.04
CA SER A 532 24.31 -3.60 3.72
C SER A 532 25.65 -3.10 4.22
N LYS A 533 25.92 -1.77 4.12
CA LYS A 533 27.10 -1.13 4.72
C LYS A 533 27.10 -1.29 6.23
N ALA A 534 25.98 -0.96 6.90
CA ALA A 534 25.83 -1.11 8.34
C ALA A 534 26.08 -2.55 8.80
N ARG A 535 25.56 -3.54 8.06
CA ARG A 535 25.76 -4.97 8.33
C ARG A 535 27.22 -5.37 8.20
N PHE A 536 27.92 -4.93 7.18
CA PHE A 536 29.33 -5.23 6.97
C PHE A 536 30.22 -4.64 8.08
N GLU A 537 29.87 -3.44 8.56
CA GLU A 537 30.58 -2.72 9.60
C GLU A 537 30.16 -3.13 11.03
N PHE A 538 29.29 -4.13 11.17
CA PHE A 538 28.74 -4.60 12.45
C PHE A 538 28.06 -3.50 13.28
N ARG A 539 27.51 -2.49 12.60
CA ARG A 539 26.65 -1.46 13.21
C ARG A 539 25.24 -2.01 13.38
N TRP A 540 25.08 -2.91 14.38
CA TRP A 540 23.84 -3.70 14.56
C TRP A 540 22.61 -2.85 14.70
N ASP A 541 22.66 -1.80 15.51
CA ASP A 541 21.54 -0.88 15.71
C ASP A 541 21.11 -0.22 14.39
N ASP A 542 22.06 0.24 13.58
CA ASP A 542 21.77 0.83 12.29
C ASP A 542 21.17 -0.19 11.33
N GLN A 543 21.68 -1.43 11.33
CA GLN A 543 21.12 -2.53 10.52
C GLN A 543 19.65 -2.77 10.88
N PHE A 544 19.30 -2.80 12.17
CA PHE A 544 17.92 -3.01 12.62
C PHE A 544 17.05 -1.80 12.26
N ASN A 545 17.51 -0.59 12.56
CA ASN A 545 16.76 0.64 12.37
C ASN A 545 16.49 0.97 10.89
N LEU A 546 17.39 0.56 9.99
CA LEU A 546 17.19 0.62 8.54
C LEU A 546 16.26 -0.51 8.02
N GLY A 547 16.04 -1.56 8.80
CA GLY A 547 15.15 -2.67 8.44
C GLY A 547 13.67 -2.28 8.45
N LEU A 548 12.84 -3.08 7.79
CA LEU A 548 11.38 -2.89 7.77
C LEU A 548 10.75 -3.08 9.13
N ASP A 549 11.28 -4.03 9.92
CA ASP A 549 10.84 -4.38 11.24
C ASP A 549 12.03 -4.38 12.21
N PRO A 550 12.37 -3.21 12.81
CA PRO A 550 13.50 -3.10 13.73
C PRO A 550 13.36 -3.94 14.99
N ASP A 551 12.14 -4.08 15.50
CA ASP A 551 11.87 -4.78 16.76
C ASP A 551 12.12 -6.28 16.60
N LYS A 552 11.56 -6.88 15.55
CA LYS A 552 11.75 -8.31 15.22
C LYS A 552 13.22 -8.62 14.91
N ALA A 553 13.90 -7.73 14.20
CA ALA A 553 15.31 -7.90 13.87
C ALA A 553 16.19 -7.91 15.15
N ARG A 554 15.95 -6.99 16.07
CA ARG A 554 16.63 -6.92 17.37
C ARG A 554 16.32 -8.15 18.23
N GLU A 555 15.06 -8.53 18.34
CA GLU A 555 14.63 -9.70 19.12
C GLU A 555 15.38 -10.96 18.66
N PHE A 556 15.39 -11.26 17.37
CA PHE A 556 16.06 -12.46 16.83
C PHE A 556 17.57 -12.42 16.99
N HIS A 557 18.19 -11.24 16.89
CA HIS A 557 19.62 -11.09 17.13
C HIS A 557 19.96 -11.34 18.61
N ASP A 558 19.20 -10.76 19.52
CA ASP A 558 19.51 -10.77 20.96
C ASP A 558 19.12 -12.09 21.63
N GLU A 559 18.08 -12.80 21.14
CA GLU A 559 17.61 -14.07 21.69
C GLU A 559 18.71 -15.12 21.83
N THR A 560 19.63 -15.17 20.89
CA THR A 560 20.68 -16.17 20.82
C THR A 560 22.01 -15.71 21.43
N LEU A 561 22.08 -14.47 21.94
CA LEU A 561 23.29 -13.87 22.52
C LEU A 561 23.11 -13.55 24.02
N PRO A 562 23.46 -14.49 24.92
CA PRO A 562 23.10 -14.41 26.33
C PRO A 562 23.87 -13.34 27.13
N LYS A 563 24.90 -12.71 26.57
CA LYS A 563 25.71 -11.67 27.22
C LYS A 563 25.61 -10.35 26.46
N GLU A 564 25.42 -9.24 27.15
CA GLU A 564 25.35 -7.88 26.55
C GLU A 564 26.59 -7.56 25.70
N ALA A 565 27.79 -7.98 26.13
CA ALA A 565 29.00 -7.78 25.34
C ALA A 565 28.99 -8.52 23.97
N HIS A 566 28.22 -9.58 23.84
CA HIS A 566 28.09 -10.31 22.58
C HIS A 566 27.12 -9.62 21.60
N LYS A 567 26.17 -8.86 22.10
CA LYS A 567 25.17 -8.15 21.26
C LYS A 567 25.78 -7.02 20.44
N VAL A 568 26.92 -6.49 20.86
CA VAL A 568 27.72 -5.45 20.18
C VAL A 568 28.98 -6.01 19.49
N ALA A 569 29.16 -7.33 19.49
CA ALA A 569 30.35 -7.95 18.93
C ALA A 569 30.36 -7.96 17.40
N HIS A 570 31.54 -8.12 16.82
CA HIS A 570 31.77 -8.23 15.36
C HIS A 570 31.46 -9.65 14.84
N PHE A 571 30.41 -10.28 15.32
CA PHE A 571 29.85 -11.55 14.84
C PHE A 571 28.43 -11.73 15.37
N CYS A 572 27.65 -12.59 14.73
CA CYS A 572 26.36 -13.07 15.24
C CYS A 572 26.44 -14.53 15.69
N SER A 573 25.41 -15.03 16.35
CA SER A 573 25.34 -16.41 16.83
C SER A 573 25.44 -17.48 15.71
N MET A 574 25.05 -17.14 14.47
CA MET A 574 25.08 -18.08 13.33
C MET A 574 26.51 -18.54 13.03
N CYS A 575 27.47 -17.62 12.89
CA CYS A 575 28.84 -17.93 12.50
C CYS A 575 29.80 -18.00 13.69
N GLY A 576 29.47 -17.31 14.79
CA GLY A 576 30.40 -17.13 15.90
C GLY A 576 31.64 -16.34 15.53
N PRO A 577 32.60 -16.20 16.48
CA PRO A 577 33.73 -15.27 16.33
C PRO A 577 34.76 -15.66 15.27
N ASN A 578 34.84 -16.94 14.90
CA ASN A 578 35.94 -17.46 14.06
C ASN A 578 35.53 -17.79 12.63
N PHE A 579 34.24 -17.76 12.31
CA PHE A 579 33.71 -18.18 11.01
C PHE A 579 32.88 -17.09 10.31
N CYS A 580 32.84 -15.89 10.85
CA CYS A 580 32.11 -14.79 10.23
C CYS A 580 32.85 -14.32 8.94
N SER A 581 32.21 -14.53 7.78
CA SER A 581 32.78 -14.17 6.48
C SER A 581 33.05 -12.67 6.34
N MET A 582 32.21 -11.83 6.96
CA MET A 582 32.42 -10.38 6.95
C MET A 582 33.65 -9.99 7.76
N LYS A 583 33.87 -10.62 8.93
CA LYS A 583 35.09 -10.41 9.72
C LYS A 583 36.34 -10.87 8.98
N ILE A 584 36.29 -12.05 8.37
CA ILE A 584 37.42 -12.56 7.55
C ILE A 584 37.72 -11.62 6.38
N SER A 585 36.69 -11.09 5.73
CA SER A 585 36.87 -10.11 4.65
C SER A 585 37.48 -8.80 5.15
N GLN A 586 37.16 -8.39 6.37
CA GLN A 586 37.76 -7.25 7.01
C GLN A 586 39.25 -7.50 7.35
N ASP A 587 39.56 -8.65 7.93
CA ASP A 587 40.95 -9.04 8.20
C ASP A 587 41.82 -8.98 6.92
N VAL A 588 41.24 -9.33 5.77
CA VAL A 588 41.90 -9.20 4.45
C VAL A 588 42.12 -7.74 4.05
N ARG A 589 41.17 -6.85 4.33
CA ARG A 589 41.32 -5.41 4.07
C ARG A 589 42.39 -4.76 4.97
N GLU A 590 42.37 -5.09 6.28
CA GLU A 590 43.39 -4.64 7.23
C GLU A 590 44.80 -5.07 6.79
N TYR A 591 44.93 -6.32 6.33
CA TYR A 591 46.19 -6.81 5.77
C TYR A 591 46.62 -6.02 4.52
N ALA A 592 45.65 -5.64 3.67
CA ALA A 592 45.93 -4.84 2.47
C ALA A 592 46.47 -3.44 2.82
N GLU A 593 45.82 -2.78 3.79
CA GLU A 593 46.24 -1.45 4.28
C GLU A 593 47.63 -1.49 4.93
N GLU A 594 47.88 -2.47 5.80
CA GLU A 594 49.20 -2.65 6.46
C GLU A 594 50.35 -2.86 5.47
N HIS A 595 50.05 -3.43 4.30
CA HIS A 595 51.07 -3.71 3.29
C HIS A 595 51.05 -2.66 2.16
N GLY A 596 50.23 -1.60 2.28
CA GLY A 596 50.16 -0.51 1.28
C GLY A 596 49.59 -0.91 -0.07
N TYR A 597 48.74 -1.93 -0.12
CA TYR A 597 48.04 -2.37 -1.31
C TYR A 597 46.66 -1.71 -1.41
N SER A 598 46.19 -1.44 -2.62
CA SER A 598 44.75 -1.19 -2.85
C SER A 598 43.95 -2.47 -2.59
N GLU A 599 42.68 -2.35 -2.23
CA GLU A 599 41.79 -3.53 -1.98
C GLU A 599 41.84 -4.51 -3.17
N ASP A 600 41.78 -4.01 -4.42
CA ASP A 600 41.86 -4.82 -5.63
C ASP A 600 43.24 -5.48 -5.84
N GLU A 601 44.31 -4.83 -5.42
CA GLU A 601 45.66 -5.40 -5.48
C GLU A 601 45.90 -6.44 -4.40
N ALA A 602 45.36 -6.21 -3.19
CA ALA A 602 45.48 -7.16 -2.09
C ALA A 602 44.72 -8.45 -2.37
N LEU A 603 43.50 -8.34 -2.86
CA LEU A 603 42.71 -9.49 -3.29
C LEU A 603 43.40 -10.29 -4.39
N ARG A 604 43.96 -9.60 -5.38
CA ARG A 604 44.70 -10.25 -6.50
C ARG A 604 45.99 -10.91 -6.02
N LYS A 605 46.79 -10.21 -5.23
CA LYS A 605 48.06 -10.73 -4.69
C LYS A 605 47.85 -11.84 -3.68
N GLY A 606 46.87 -11.69 -2.78
CA GLY A 606 46.49 -12.74 -1.82
C GLY A 606 46.00 -14.02 -2.52
N LEU A 607 45.24 -13.89 -3.59
CA LEU A 607 44.84 -15.02 -4.43
C LEU A 607 46.02 -15.63 -5.20
N GLU A 608 46.92 -14.82 -5.72
CA GLU A 608 48.14 -15.27 -6.40
C GLU A 608 49.10 -15.98 -5.41
N GLU A 609 49.33 -15.43 -4.23
CA GLU A 609 50.14 -16.04 -3.19
C GLU A 609 49.54 -17.37 -2.70
N LYS A 610 48.24 -17.43 -2.48
CA LYS A 610 47.55 -18.67 -2.11
C LYS A 610 47.49 -19.69 -3.25
N ALA A 611 47.35 -19.24 -4.48
CA ALA A 611 47.47 -20.11 -5.65
C ALA A 611 48.87 -20.71 -5.79
N VAL A 612 49.92 -19.92 -5.56
CA VAL A 612 51.31 -20.41 -5.55
C VAL A 612 51.57 -21.38 -4.39
N GLU A 613 51.06 -21.07 -3.19
CA GLU A 613 51.14 -21.95 -2.01
C GLU A 613 50.39 -23.26 -2.26
N PHE A 614 49.19 -23.20 -2.87
CA PHE A 614 48.39 -24.36 -3.26
C PHE A 614 49.12 -25.26 -4.27
N VAL A 615 49.69 -24.66 -5.31
CA VAL A 615 50.48 -25.39 -6.31
C VAL A 615 51.76 -25.99 -5.70
N ARG A 616 52.47 -25.23 -4.83
CA ARG A 616 53.65 -25.73 -4.10
C ARG A 616 53.27 -26.85 -3.11
N GLY A 617 52.06 -26.82 -2.56
CA GLY A 617 51.52 -27.85 -1.68
C GLY A 617 51.03 -29.12 -2.38
N GLY A 618 51.17 -29.24 -3.71
CA GLY A 618 50.80 -30.42 -4.50
C GLY A 618 49.42 -30.35 -5.18
N GLY A 619 48.72 -29.20 -5.13
CA GLY A 619 47.46 -28.97 -5.87
C GLY A 619 46.25 -29.80 -5.41
N GLU A 620 46.32 -30.45 -4.24
CA GLU A 620 45.25 -31.24 -3.71
C GLU A 620 44.43 -30.46 -2.65
N ILE A 621 43.09 -30.39 -2.82
CA ILE A 621 42.17 -29.73 -1.90
C ILE A 621 42.01 -30.55 -0.61
N TYR A 622 42.18 -31.88 -0.67
CA TYR A 622 42.09 -32.78 0.47
C TYR A 622 43.43 -33.42 0.78
N ARG A 623 44.06 -33.03 1.88
CA ARG A 623 45.22 -33.77 2.40
C ARG A 623 44.73 -34.94 3.26
N LYS A 624 45.11 -36.15 2.90
CA LYS A 624 44.98 -37.28 3.86
C LYS A 624 45.85 -36.96 5.09
N ARG A 625 45.22 -36.99 6.26
CA ARG A 625 45.94 -36.93 7.57
C ARG A 625 46.78 -38.19 7.72
#